data_d1f96235f4071d16f373b16518441c0c
#
_entry.id   d1f96235f4071d16f373b16518441c0c
#
_cell.length_a   1.000
_cell.length_b   1.000
_cell.length_c   1.000
_cell.angle_alpha   90.00
_cell.angle_beta   90.00
_cell.angle_gamma   90.00
#
_symmetry.space_group_name_H-M   'P 1'
#
loop_
_entity.id
_entity.type
_entity.pdbx_description
1 polymer ?
#
loop_
_entity_poly.entity_id
_entity_poly.type
_entity_poly.pdbx_seq_one_letter_code
_entity_poly.pdbx_strand_id
1 'polypeptide(L)'
;MVAPGEELNYFRSIAFEANDIQGIMRARNHRFDIKRLAMNTALGSFHIDSMRLRPLSVRSHNDYLSGSIDTIRIDGLAYDKGISADLLMIRSPRLVYYKTPSVESPDKGKSTSVNSRVDVESLLNRFLRYLSIRKIQIRNANVTLEDREINDTTRYRLN
;
A
#
# COMPACT_ATOMS: atom_id res chain seq x y z
N MET A 1 -13.80 42.45 11.73
CA MET A 1 -15.04 41.65 11.63
C MET A 1 -15.01 41.00 10.26
N VAL A 2 -14.66 39.73 10.17
CA VAL A 2 -14.60 38.97 8.91
C VAL A 2 -16.01 38.56 8.57
N ALA A 3 -16.42 38.76 7.33
CA ALA A 3 -17.76 38.38 6.87
C ALA A 3 -17.95 36.84 6.94
N PRO A 4 -19.12 36.33 7.37
CA PRO A 4 -19.36 34.90 7.39
C PRO A 4 -19.53 34.40 5.95
N GLY A 5 -18.53 33.66 5.46
CA GLY A 5 -18.53 33.08 4.11
C GLY A 5 -17.19 33.13 3.36
N GLU A 6 -16.20 33.85 3.86
CA GLU A 6 -14.86 33.73 3.31
C GLU A 6 -14.17 32.47 3.85
N GLU A 7 -14.24 31.39 3.09
CA GLU A 7 -13.34 30.25 3.29
C GLU A 7 -11.92 30.77 3.06
N LEU A 8 -11.15 30.85 4.15
CA LEU A 8 -9.75 31.21 4.12
C LEU A 8 -8.96 30.09 3.43
N ASN A 9 -8.98 30.08 2.11
CA ASN A 9 -8.08 29.21 1.31
C ASN A 9 -6.64 29.73 1.43
N TYR A 10 -5.96 29.37 2.53
CA TYR A 10 -4.58 29.80 2.78
C TYR A 10 -3.58 29.22 1.78
N PHE A 11 -3.91 28.08 1.11
CA PHE A 11 -3.03 27.44 0.15
C PHE A 11 -3.78 27.15 -1.16
N ARG A 12 -3.28 27.70 -2.27
CA ARG A 12 -3.77 27.37 -3.62
C ARG A 12 -3.20 26.06 -4.14
N SER A 13 -2.02 25.70 -3.70
CA SER A 13 -1.36 24.45 -4.09
C SER A 13 -0.28 24.05 -3.08
N ILE A 14 -0.03 22.77 -3.01
CA ILE A 14 1.07 22.17 -2.26
C ILE A 14 1.90 21.37 -3.26
N ALA A 15 3.21 21.62 -3.26
CA ALA A 15 4.16 20.77 -3.94
C ALA A 15 5.27 20.38 -2.97
N PHE A 16 5.60 19.10 -2.91
CA PHE A 16 6.74 18.63 -2.15
C PHE A 16 7.42 17.46 -2.84
N GLU A 17 8.68 17.28 -2.51
CA GLU A 17 9.49 16.15 -2.92
C GLU A 17 10.32 15.68 -1.72
N ALA A 18 10.42 14.38 -1.54
CA ALA A 18 11.25 13.76 -0.51
C ALA A 18 11.99 12.57 -1.12
N ASN A 19 13.26 12.40 -0.74
CA ASN A 19 14.12 11.34 -1.24
C ASN A 19 14.59 10.46 -0.10
N ASP A 20 14.91 9.19 -0.41
CA ASP A 20 15.49 8.19 0.49
C ASP A 20 14.68 8.00 1.79
N ILE A 21 13.37 7.92 1.65
CA ILE A 21 12.45 7.76 2.77
C ILE A 21 12.53 6.31 3.25
N GLN A 22 12.73 6.14 4.55
CA GLN A 22 12.67 4.85 5.22
C GLN A 22 11.63 4.89 6.33
N GLY A 23 10.88 3.82 6.46
CA GLY A 23 9.87 3.73 7.50
C GLY A 23 9.68 2.30 8.00
N ILE A 24 9.13 2.20 9.20
CA ILE A 24 8.82 0.94 9.86
C ILE A 24 7.34 0.91 10.22
N MET A 25 6.64 -0.10 9.70
CA MET A 25 5.28 -0.44 10.08
C MET A 25 5.32 -1.53 11.16
N ARG A 26 5.50 -1.13 12.42
CA ARG A 26 5.68 -2.09 13.54
C ARG A 26 4.51 -3.05 13.70
N ALA A 27 3.28 -2.56 13.57
CA ALA A 27 2.08 -3.38 13.66
C ALA A 27 2.01 -4.49 12.60
N ARG A 28 2.75 -4.36 11.50
CA ARG A 28 2.80 -5.31 10.39
C ARG A 28 4.13 -6.01 10.26
N ASN A 29 5.07 -5.74 11.14
CA ASN A 29 6.43 -6.29 11.08
C ASN A 29 7.12 -6.03 9.72
N HIS A 30 6.90 -4.84 9.13
CA HIS A 30 7.48 -4.49 7.84
C HIS A 30 8.29 -3.20 7.90
N ARG A 31 9.31 -3.16 7.06
CA ARG A 31 10.07 -1.96 6.71
C ARG A 31 9.82 -1.62 5.25
N PHE A 32 9.67 -0.34 4.96
CA PHE A 32 9.63 0.15 3.59
C PHE A 32 10.75 1.14 3.33
N ASP A 33 11.24 1.14 2.10
CA ASP A 33 12.21 2.08 1.58
C ASP A 33 11.62 2.67 0.29
N ILE A 34 11.59 4.00 0.18
CA ILE A 34 11.12 4.72 -1.01
C ILE A 34 12.25 5.64 -1.47
N LYS A 35 12.69 5.51 -2.71
CA LYS A 35 13.77 6.33 -3.24
C LYS A 35 13.36 7.78 -3.44
N ARG A 36 12.16 8.00 -4.00
CA ARG A 36 11.62 9.33 -4.24
C ARG A 36 10.11 9.32 -4.10
N LEU A 37 9.58 10.33 -3.45
CA LEU A 37 8.17 10.61 -3.36
C LEU A 37 7.97 12.08 -3.72
N ALA A 38 7.08 12.34 -4.67
CA ALA A 38 6.74 13.69 -5.10
C ALA A 38 5.22 13.87 -5.19
N MET A 39 4.73 15.02 -4.78
CA MET A 39 3.34 15.41 -4.91
C MET A 39 3.25 16.86 -5.39
N ASN A 40 2.30 17.11 -6.29
CA ASN A 40 1.96 18.46 -6.72
C ASN A 40 0.44 18.55 -6.88
N THR A 41 -0.23 19.26 -5.99
CA THR A 41 -1.69 19.37 -6.00
C THR A 41 -2.20 20.29 -7.11
N ALA A 42 -1.39 21.28 -7.57
CA ALA A 42 -1.76 22.12 -8.71
C ALA A 42 -1.79 21.33 -10.03
N LEU A 43 -0.91 20.34 -10.15
CA LEU A 43 -0.86 19.43 -11.30
C LEU A 43 -1.72 18.18 -11.10
N GLY A 44 -2.32 18.03 -9.92
CA GLY A 44 -3.07 16.82 -9.57
C GLY A 44 -2.23 15.54 -9.69
N SER A 45 -0.95 15.59 -9.30
CA SER A 45 -0.02 14.48 -9.48
C SER A 45 0.59 14.00 -8.17
N PHE A 46 0.73 12.68 -8.08
CA PHE A 46 1.47 12.01 -7.00
C PHE A 46 2.34 10.93 -7.61
N HIS A 47 3.59 10.83 -7.17
CA HIS A 47 4.58 9.92 -7.73
C HIS A 47 5.45 9.29 -6.65
N ILE A 48 5.63 7.97 -6.74
CA ILE A 48 6.60 7.22 -5.97
C ILE A 48 7.52 6.49 -6.94
N ASP A 49 8.84 6.69 -6.77
CA ASP A 49 9.85 5.92 -7.47
C ASP A 49 10.52 4.94 -6.53
N SER A 50 10.65 3.71 -6.99
CA SER A 50 11.40 2.65 -6.33
C SER A 50 11.00 2.43 -4.88
N MET A 51 9.85 1.82 -4.67
CA MET A 51 9.39 1.37 -3.36
C MET A 51 9.85 -0.08 -3.12
N ARG A 52 10.39 -0.36 -1.94
CA ARG A 52 10.70 -1.71 -1.46
C ARG A 52 9.98 -1.98 -0.14
N LEU A 53 9.45 -3.18 -0.02
CA LEU A 53 8.81 -3.67 1.20
C LEU A 53 9.54 -4.94 1.66
N ARG A 54 9.94 -4.97 2.93
CA ARG A 54 10.66 -6.10 3.52
C ARG A 54 10.13 -6.40 4.92
N PRO A 55 10.02 -7.67 5.33
CA PRO A 55 9.72 -7.98 6.72
C PRO A 55 10.89 -7.54 7.63
N LEU A 56 10.59 -7.05 8.82
CA LEU A 56 11.61 -6.74 9.85
C LEU A 56 12.21 -8.00 10.42
N SER A 57 11.40 -9.03 10.62
CA SER A 57 11.84 -10.35 11.04
C SER A 57 11.00 -11.42 10.35
N VAL A 58 11.66 -12.45 9.85
CA VAL A 58 11.01 -13.64 9.29
C VAL A 58 10.85 -14.63 10.43
N ARG A 59 9.71 -14.59 11.12
CA ARG A 59 9.35 -15.59 12.11
C ARG A 59 8.57 -16.70 11.40
N SER A 60 8.81 -17.94 11.80
CA SER A 60 8.23 -19.13 11.16
C SER A 60 6.70 -19.26 11.27
N HIS A 61 6.01 -18.29 11.85
CA HIS A 61 4.60 -18.41 12.19
C HIS A 61 3.73 -17.24 11.72
N ASN A 62 4.25 -16.34 10.90
CA ASN A 62 3.49 -15.20 10.40
C ASN A 62 3.61 -15.08 8.89
N ASP A 63 2.48 -14.88 8.25
CA ASP A 63 2.43 -14.49 6.85
C ASP A 63 3.12 -13.16 6.64
N TYR A 64 3.85 -13.01 5.55
CA TYR A 64 4.46 -11.73 5.22
C TYR A 64 4.49 -11.47 3.73
N LEU A 65 4.50 -10.19 3.39
CA LEU A 65 4.66 -9.69 2.04
C LEU A 65 6.03 -9.06 1.89
N SER A 66 6.76 -9.39 0.83
CA SER A 66 7.98 -8.70 0.45
C SER A 66 7.97 -8.35 -1.02
N GLY A 67 8.80 -7.39 -1.43
CA GLY A 67 8.94 -7.09 -2.84
C GLY A 67 9.31 -5.65 -3.13
N SER A 68 9.14 -5.29 -4.39
CA SER A 68 9.43 -3.96 -4.90
C SER A 68 8.41 -3.53 -5.95
N ILE A 69 8.26 -2.21 -6.08
CA ILE A 69 7.47 -1.57 -7.12
C ILE A 69 8.37 -0.48 -7.71
N ASP A 70 8.57 -0.50 -9.03
CA ASP A 70 9.45 0.48 -9.67
C ASP A 70 8.83 1.87 -9.66
N THR A 71 7.52 1.96 -9.96
CA THR A 71 6.82 3.25 -9.99
C THR A 71 5.36 3.09 -9.58
N ILE A 72 4.89 4.02 -8.75
CA ILE A 72 3.46 4.28 -8.52
C ILE A 72 3.20 5.73 -8.93
N ARG A 73 2.24 5.94 -9.82
CA ARG A 73 1.85 7.27 -10.30
C ARG A 73 0.35 7.45 -10.22
N ILE A 74 -0.06 8.58 -9.69
CA ILE A 74 -1.47 9.02 -9.68
C ILE A 74 -1.54 10.34 -10.47
N ASP A 75 -2.43 10.38 -11.44
CA ASP A 75 -2.71 11.57 -12.27
C ASP A 75 -4.17 11.99 -12.10
N GLY A 76 -4.41 13.29 -12.25
CA GLY A 76 -5.75 13.86 -12.12
C GLY A 76 -6.25 13.81 -10.68
N LEU A 77 -5.34 13.92 -9.70
CA LEU A 77 -5.70 13.96 -8.29
C LEU A 77 -6.47 15.25 -7.99
N ALA A 78 -7.68 15.13 -7.54
CA ALA A 78 -8.54 16.25 -7.19
C ALA A 78 -9.15 16.07 -5.78
N TYR A 79 -9.37 17.18 -5.11
CA TYR A 79 -9.91 17.29 -3.76
C TYR A 79 -11.12 18.21 -3.81
N ASP A 80 -12.31 17.65 -3.98
CA ASP A 80 -13.56 18.40 -3.94
C ASP A 80 -14.45 17.85 -2.83
N LYS A 81 -15.37 16.97 -3.15
CA LYS A 81 -16.24 16.27 -2.18
C LYS A 81 -15.63 14.98 -1.63
N GLY A 82 -14.37 14.75 -1.91
CA GLY A 82 -13.57 13.58 -1.57
C GLY A 82 -12.25 13.62 -2.33
N ILE A 83 -11.52 12.52 -2.32
CA ILE A 83 -10.30 12.38 -3.09
C ILE A 83 -10.63 11.60 -4.37
N SER A 84 -10.39 12.18 -5.52
CA SER A 84 -10.56 11.50 -6.81
C SER A 84 -9.27 11.51 -7.61
N ALA A 85 -9.11 10.54 -8.50
CA ALA A 85 -7.99 10.45 -9.42
C ALA A 85 -8.43 9.88 -10.76
N ASP A 86 -7.85 10.38 -11.84
CA ASP A 86 -8.12 9.89 -13.18
C ASP A 86 -7.43 8.57 -13.46
N LEU A 87 -6.19 8.45 -13.03
CA LEU A 87 -5.35 7.29 -13.30
C LEU A 87 -4.48 6.94 -12.08
N LEU A 88 -4.51 5.68 -11.69
CA LEU A 88 -3.49 5.05 -10.86
C LEU A 88 -2.69 4.09 -11.75
N MET A 89 -1.42 4.35 -11.95
CA MET A 89 -0.50 3.47 -12.67
C MET A 89 0.52 2.85 -11.71
N ILE A 90 0.65 1.53 -11.76
CA ILE A 90 1.64 0.76 -11.03
C ILE A 90 2.52 0.02 -12.05
N ARG A 91 3.82 0.27 -12.01
CA ARG A 91 4.78 -0.35 -12.93
C ARG A 91 5.71 -1.31 -12.21
N SER A 92 5.86 -2.48 -12.83
CA SER A 92 6.78 -3.53 -12.42
C SER A 92 6.67 -3.92 -10.95
N PRO A 93 5.47 -4.14 -10.39
CA PRO A 93 5.37 -4.71 -9.07
C PRO A 93 5.92 -6.14 -9.09
N ARG A 94 6.89 -6.41 -8.23
CA ARG A 94 7.47 -7.74 -7.96
C ARG A 94 7.18 -8.05 -6.52
N LEU A 95 6.13 -8.79 -6.26
CA LEU A 95 5.63 -9.07 -4.93
C LEU A 95 5.68 -10.57 -4.65
N VAL A 96 6.12 -10.93 -3.46
CA VAL A 96 6.10 -12.30 -2.96
C VAL A 96 5.32 -12.30 -1.66
N TYR A 97 4.25 -13.06 -1.64
CA TYR A 97 3.48 -13.32 -0.44
C TYR A 97 3.85 -14.71 0.08
N TYR A 98 4.32 -14.76 1.30
CA TYR A 98 4.67 -15.99 2.00
C TYR A 98 3.56 -16.32 2.98
N LYS A 99 2.89 -17.44 2.74
CA LYS A 99 1.93 -18.03 3.66
C LYS A 99 2.67 -19.02 4.56
N THR A 100 2.50 -18.86 5.85
CA THR A 100 3.14 -19.73 6.83
C THR A 100 2.19 -20.85 7.23
N PRO A 101 2.68 -22.09 7.49
CA PRO A 101 1.87 -23.19 7.97
C PRO A 101 1.09 -22.80 9.22
N SER A 102 -0.20 -23.10 9.24
CA SER A 102 -1.00 -23.01 10.44
C SER A 102 -0.55 -24.11 11.39
N VAL A 103 0.15 -23.78 12.45
CA VAL A 103 0.38 -24.74 13.53
C VAL A 103 -0.95 -24.94 14.24
N GLU A 104 -1.69 -25.97 13.84
CA GLU A 104 -2.82 -26.44 14.62
C GLU A 104 -2.28 -26.91 15.98
N SER A 105 -2.40 -26.05 16.98
CA SER A 105 -2.19 -26.47 18.37
C SER A 105 -3.33 -27.41 18.75
N PRO A 106 -3.03 -28.64 19.14
CA PRO A 106 -4.07 -29.62 19.50
C PRO A 106 -4.69 -29.39 20.88
N ASP A 107 -4.75 -28.15 21.36
CA ASP A 107 -5.35 -27.92 22.67
C ASP A 107 -6.35 -26.77 22.68
N LYS A 108 -7.61 -27.17 22.87
CA LYS A 108 -8.80 -26.34 22.94
C LYS A 108 -8.88 -25.60 24.26
N GLY A 109 -8.10 -24.61 24.45
CA GLY A 109 -8.42 -23.55 25.39
C GLY A 109 -9.07 -22.40 24.61
N LYS A 110 -10.25 -21.93 24.99
CA LYS A 110 -10.89 -20.73 24.47
C LYS A 110 -9.95 -19.53 24.61
N SER A 111 -8.96 -19.46 23.75
CA SER A 111 -8.22 -18.27 23.48
C SER A 111 -9.11 -17.44 22.55
N THR A 112 -9.67 -16.38 23.07
CA THR A 112 -10.08 -15.24 22.28
C THR A 112 -8.83 -14.74 21.58
N SER A 113 -8.45 -15.42 20.51
CA SER A 113 -7.51 -14.89 19.55
C SER A 113 -8.18 -13.64 19.03
N VAL A 114 -7.77 -12.51 19.57
CA VAL A 114 -7.89 -11.25 18.90
C VAL A 114 -7.15 -11.49 17.58
N ASN A 115 -7.91 -11.91 16.57
CA ASN A 115 -7.49 -12.00 15.21
C ASN A 115 -7.13 -10.57 14.80
N SER A 116 -5.91 -10.18 15.10
CA SER A 116 -5.27 -9.02 14.47
C SER A 116 -4.86 -9.40 13.03
N ARG A 117 -5.75 -10.06 12.33
CA ARG A 117 -5.83 -9.91 10.89
C ARG A 117 -6.15 -8.43 10.71
N VAL A 118 -5.12 -7.64 10.65
CA VAL A 118 -5.28 -6.31 10.08
C VAL A 118 -5.63 -6.63 8.63
N ASP A 119 -6.91 -6.65 8.45
CA ASP A 119 -7.57 -6.92 7.21
C ASP A 119 -7.09 -5.85 6.24
N VAL A 120 -6.10 -6.21 5.40
CA VAL A 120 -5.59 -5.35 4.33
C VAL A 120 -6.77 -4.84 3.50
N GLU A 121 -7.79 -5.69 3.37
CA GLU A 121 -9.04 -5.39 2.71
C GLU A 121 -9.81 -4.29 3.45
N SER A 122 -9.92 -4.33 4.77
CA SER A 122 -10.61 -3.27 5.52
C SER A 122 -9.84 -1.95 5.50
N LEU A 123 -8.51 -1.97 5.46
CA LEU A 123 -7.69 -0.75 5.30
C LEU A 123 -7.76 -0.21 3.88
N LEU A 124 -7.66 -1.07 2.88
CA LEU A 124 -7.87 -0.70 1.48
C LEU A 124 -9.28 -0.18 1.28
N ASN A 125 -10.29 -0.85 1.84
CA ASN A 125 -11.68 -0.40 1.77
C ASN A 125 -11.91 0.91 2.50
N ARG A 126 -11.26 1.16 3.64
CA ARG A 126 -11.30 2.48 4.30
C ARG A 126 -10.66 3.56 3.45
N PHE A 127 -9.48 3.29 2.89
CA PHE A 127 -8.79 4.24 2.02
C PHE A 127 -9.55 4.45 0.71
N LEU A 128 -10.04 3.36 0.09
CA LEU A 128 -10.80 3.39 -1.16
C LEU A 128 -12.19 4.01 -1.02
N ARG A 129 -12.79 4.03 0.19
CA ARG A 129 -14.05 4.76 0.42
C ARG A 129 -13.94 6.26 0.15
N TYR A 130 -12.75 6.81 0.35
CA TYR A 130 -12.49 8.25 0.15
C TYR A 130 -11.77 8.53 -1.16
N LEU A 131 -11.29 7.51 -1.85
CA LEU A 131 -10.54 7.63 -3.10
C LEU A 131 -11.34 7.01 -4.24
N SER A 132 -11.83 7.85 -5.15
CA SER A 132 -12.43 7.41 -6.40
C SER A 132 -11.38 7.41 -7.50
N ILE A 133 -11.09 6.25 -8.07
CA ILE A 133 -10.12 6.11 -9.18
C ILE A 133 -10.87 5.71 -10.44
N ARG A 134 -10.78 6.53 -11.49
CA ARG A 134 -11.43 6.24 -12.76
C ARG A 134 -10.79 5.08 -13.52
N LYS A 135 -9.46 4.97 -13.46
CA LYS A 135 -8.72 3.93 -14.17
C LYS A 135 -7.54 3.43 -13.35
N ILE A 136 -7.40 2.13 -13.24
CA ILE A 136 -6.21 1.48 -12.66
C ILE A 136 -5.47 0.77 -13.78
N GLN A 137 -4.15 0.97 -13.86
CA GLN A 137 -3.29 0.34 -14.83
C GLN A 137 -2.09 -0.28 -14.14
N ILE A 138 -1.94 -1.60 -14.27
CA ILE A 138 -0.79 -2.35 -13.75
C ILE A 138 -0.03 -2.88 -14.95
N ARG A 139 1.29 -2.67 -14.99
CA ARG A 139 2.16 -3.09 -16.09
C ARG A 139 3.32 -3.92 -15.57
N ASN A 140 3.67 -4.97 -16.30
CA ASN A 140 4.84 -5.83 -16.01
C ASN A 140 4.82 -6.37 -14.57
N ALA A 141 3.66 -6.81 -14.08
CA ALA A 141 3.54 -7.33 -12.73
C ALA A 141 4.05 -8.77 -12.63
N ASN A 142 4.77 -9.05 -11.56
CA ASN A 142 5.16 -10.39 -11.16
C ASN A 142 4.74 -10.60 -9.69
N VAL A 143 3.79 -11.47 -9.47
CA VAL A 143 3.28 -11.79 -8.14
C VAL A 143 3.48 -13.28 -7.89
N THR A 144 4.18 -13.60 -6.83
CA THR A 144 4.45 -14.98 -6.41
C THR A 144 3.73 -15.23 -5.09
N LEU A 145 3.00 -16.31 -5.02
CA LEU A 145 2.45 -16.86 -3.80
C LEU A 145 3.28 -18.08 -3.41
N GLU A 146 3.90 -18.06 -2.25
CA GLU A 146 4.61 -19.19 -1.69
C GLU A 146 3.84 -19.73 -0.48
N ASP A 147 3.28 -20.92 -0.61
CA ASP A 147 2.65 -21.65 0.48
C ASP A 147 3.64 -22.68 1.03
N ARG A 148 4.13 -22.44 2.24
CA ARG A 148 5.13 -23.30 2.88
C ARG A 148 4.53 -24.57 3.48
N GLU A 149 3.22 -24.62 3.66
CA GLU A 149 2.53 -25.78 4.19
C GLU A 149 2.52 -26.94 3.20
N ILE A 150 2.34 -26.64 1.92
CA ILE A 150 2.27 -27.64 0.85
C ILE A 150 3.50 -27.62 -0.07
N ASN A 151 4.52 -26.84 0.26
CA ASN A 151 5.69 -26.63 -0.59
C ASN A 151 5.34 -26.20 -2.01
N ASP A 152 4.22 -25.50 -2.17
CA ASP A 152 3.73 -25.06 -3.46
C ASP A 152 4.11 -23.60 -3.73
N THR A 153 4.43 -23.31 -4.97
CA THR A 153 4.77 -21.97 -5.42
C THR A 153 3.95 -21.62 -6.65
N THR A 154 2.97 -20.76 -6.46
CA THR A 154 2.15 -20.26 -7.56
C THR A 154 2.66 -18.90 -8.01
N ARG A 155 2.89 -18.74 -9.32
CA ARG A 155 3.37 -17.50 -9.93
C ARG A 155 2.36 -16.92 -10.90
N TYR A 156 2.05 -15.64 -10.71
CA TYR A 156 1.21 -14.87 -11.62
C TYR A 156 2.05 -13.81 -12.32
N ARG A 157 1.98 -13.78 -13.65
CA ARG A 157 2.63 -12.75 -14.46
C ARG A 157 1.59 -12.00 -15.27
N LEU A 158 1.51 -10.68 -15.09
CA LEU A 158 0.69 -9.79 -15.88
C LEU A 158 1.61 -8.94 -16.78
N ASN A 159 1.37 -8.96 -18.06
CA ASN A 159 2.10 -8.15 -19.05
C ASN A 159 1.38 -6.86 -19.36
#